data_e6d990ea433148fc1ff81addaeb4adb0
#
_entry.id   e6d990ea433148fc1ff81addaeb4adb0
#
_cell.length_a   1.000
_cell.length_b   1.000
_cell.length_c   1.000
_cell.angle_alpha   90.00
_cell.angle_beta   90.00
_cell.angle_gamma   90.00
#
_symmetry.space_group_name_H-M   'P 1'
#
loop_
_entity.id
_entity.type
_entity.pdbx_description
1 polymer ?
#
loop_
_entity_poly.entity_id
_entity_poly.type
_entity_poly.pdbx_seq_one_letter_code
_entity_poly.pdbx_strand_id
1 'polypeptide(L)'
;VVLRIQNPEHAAEMTLDTPQGRLSIHAPGRYRADVAGGTAAFSAYQGTAHIEDFGLTVRAGDRVFLLGGADRNHLLGQAERDTFSQWELAREQLAVRGETRYISPEMTGHEDLERHGSWQETSEYGPAWFPQGMPLGWAPYRQGRWAWVSPWGWTWIDHAPWGFAPFHYGRWALIGNNWAW
;
A
#
# COMPACT_ATOMS: atom_id res chain seq x y z
N VAL A 1 -2.20 8.12 -5.67
CA VAL A 1 -2.06 6.68 -5.40
C VAL A 1 -0.70 6.20 -5.88
N VAL A 2 -0.03 5.35 -5.08
CA VAL A 2 1.17 4.61 -5.53
C VAL A 2 0.85 3.12 -5.48
N LEU A 3 1.26 2.41 -6.52
CA LEU A 3 1.18 0.95 -6.62
C LEU A 3 2.59 0.39 -6.71
N ARG A 4 2.86 -0.62 -5.90
CA ARG A 4 4.03 -1.48 -6.00
C ARG A 4 3.56 -2.87 -6.40
N ILE A 5 4.05 -3.37 -7.50
CA ILE A 5 3.69 -4.68 -8.04
C ILE A 5 4.95 -5.51 -8.14
N GLN A 6 4.98 -6.64 -7.44
CA GLN A 6 6.13 -7.54 -7.40
C GLN A 6 5.91 -8.78 -8.28
N ASN A 7 4.68 -9.27 -8.33
CA ASN A 7 4.34 -10.46 -9.09
C ASN A 7 3.99 -10.10 -10.56
N PRO A 8 4.68 -10.71 -11.55
CA PRO A 8 4.37 -10.49 -12.97
C PRO A 8 2.93 -10.83 -13.37
N GLU A 9 2.33 -11.85 -12.75
CA GLU A 9 0.96 -12.26 -13.04
C GLU A 9 -0.03 -11.16 -12.64
N HIS A 10 0.16 -10.57 -11.46
CA HIS A 10 -0.67 -9.45 -11.02
C HIS A 10 -0.46 -8.18 -11.86
N ALA A 11 0.74 -7.98 -12.41
CA ALA A 11 1.01 -6.83 -13.25
C ALA A 11 0.15 -6.82 -14.53
N ALA A 12 -0.05 -7.99 -15.16
CA ALA A 12 -0.79 -8.10 -16.40
C ALA A 12 -2.30 -7.78 -16.26
N GLU A 13 -2.83 -7.84 -15.06
CA GLU A 13 -4.25 -7.59 -14.76
C GLU A 13 -4.52 -6.21 -14.15
N MET A 14 -3.48 -5.46 -13.83
CA MET A 14 -3.61 -4.22 -13.06
C MET A 14 -3.76 -3.00 -13.95
N THR A 15 -4.79 -2.20 -13.68
CA THR A 15 -5.02 -0.90 -14.31
C THR A 15 -5.25 0.19 -13.26
N LEU A 16 -4.86 1.42 -13.60
CA LEU A 16 -5.20 2.63 -12.86
C LEU A 16 -6.11 3.50 -13.73
N ASP A 17 -7.36 3.60 -13.32
CA ASP A 17 -8.34 4.42 -14.01
C ASP A 17 -8.42 5.82 -13.41
N THR A 18 -8.41 6.82 -14.28
CA THR A 18 -8.66 8.23 -13.94
C THR A 18 -9.68 8.83 -14.92
N PRO A 19 -10.32 9.95 -14.57
CA PRO A 19 -11.23 10.61 -15.52
C PRO A 19 -10.58 11.05 -16.82
N GLN A 20 -9.23 11.17 -16.87
CA GLN A 20 -8.49 11.63 -18.04
C GLN A 20 -7.92 10.48 -18.88
N GLY A 21 -7.83 9.27 -18.33
CA GLY A 21 -7.32 8.11 -19.06
C GLY A 21 -6.98 6.95 -18.14
N ARG A 22 -6.68 5.82 -18.78
CA ARG A 22 -6.32 4.56 -18.13
C ARG A 22 -4.84 4.25 -18.31
N LEU A 23 -4.17 3.89 -17.20
CA LEU A 23 -2.83 3.32 -17.23
C LEU A 23 -2.94 1.81 -17.05
N SER A 24 -2.55 1.05 -18.07
CA SER A 24 -2.44 -0.41 -18.03
C SER A 24 -1.01 -0.80 -17.69
N ILE A 25 -0.85 -1.63 -16.66
CA ILE A 25 0.46 -2.03 -16.15
C ILE A 25 0.83 -3.37 -16.79
N HIS A 26 2.04 -3.49 -17.32
CA HIS A 26 2.48 -4.70 -18.03
C HIS A 26 3.71 -5.37 -17.43
N ALA A 27 4.31 -4.76 -16.42
CA ALA A 27 5.50 -5.29 -15.78
C ALA A 27 5.47 -5.04 -14.25
N PRO A 28 6.12 -5.88 -13.45
CA PRO A 28 6.41 -5.55 -12.07
C PRO A 28 7.12 -4.20 -11.99
N GLY A 29 6.80 -3.42 -10.97
CA GLY A 29 7.36 -2.09 -10.88
C GLY A 29 6.68 -1.23 -9.83
N ARG A 30 6.98 0.06 -9.91
CA ARG A 30 6.39 1.08 -9.05
C ARG A 30 5.83 2.22 -9.87
N TYR A 31 4.54 2.44 -9.70
CA TYR A 31 3.74 3.37 -10.50
C TYR A 31 2.97 4.32 -9.59
N ARG A 32 2.78 5.55 -10.05
CA ARG A 32 2.00 6.56 -9.34
C ARG A 32 1.00 7.23 -10.27
N ALA A 33 -0.21 7.42 -9.77
CA ALA A 33 -1.21 8.26 -10.37
C ALA A 33 -1.59 9.41 -9.42
N ASP A 34 -1.54 10.63 -9.92
CA ASP A 34 -1.99 11.85 -9.27
C ASP A 34 -3.14 12.44 -10.08
N VAL A 35 -4.22 12.82 -9.42
CA VAL A 35 -5.38 13.47 -10.07
C VAL A 35 -5.69 14.75 -9.31
N ALA A 36 -5.61 15.87 -9.98
CA ALA A 36 -5.93 17.17 -9.42
C ALA A 36 -6.32 18.17 -10.51
N GLY A 37 -7.28 19.03 -10.23
CA GLY A 37 -7.62 20.17 -11.10
C GLY A 37 -8.00 19.80 -12.53
N GLY A 38 -8.64 18.64 -12.74
CA GLY A 38 -8.99 18.17 -14.09
C GLY A 38 -7.81 17.58 -14.87
N THR A 39 -6.66 17.37 -14.24
CA THR A 39 -5.47 16.76 -14.82
C THR A 39 -5.17 15.44 -14.12
N ALA A 40 -4.74 14.42 -14.87
CA ALA A 40 -4.12 13.22 -14.33
C ALA A 40 -2.64 13.19 -14.67
N ALA A 41 -1.80 12.73 -13.76
CA ALA A 41 -0.38 12.51 -14.02
C ALA A 41 -0.03 11.06 -13.66
N PHE A 42 0.57 10.34 -14.60
CA PHE A 42 1.08 8.99 -14.41
C PHE A 42 2.60 9.00 -14.39
N SER A 43 3.18 8.38 -13.38
CA SER A 43 4.64 8.23 -13.25
C SER A 43 5.01 6.77 -13.12
N ALA A 44 6.07 6.34 -13.80
CA ALA A 44 6.71 5.06 -13.56
C ALA A 44 8.09 5.31 -12.93
N TYR A 45 8.29 4.85 -11.69
CA TYR A 45 9.61 4.87 -11.05
C TYR A 45 10.41 3.61 -11.38
N GLN A 46 9.70 2.51 -11.62
CA GLN A 46 10.25 1.23 -12.07
C GLN A 46 9.20 0.53 -12.94
N GLY A 47 9.66 -0.30 -13.89
CA GLY A 47 8.79 -1.04 -14.78
C GLY A 47 8.31 -0.23 -15.98
N THR A 48 7.27 -0.74 -16.65
CA THR A 48 6.68 -0.14 -17.87
C THR A 48 5.17 -0.29 -17.81
N ALA A 49 4.47 0.77 -18.19
CA ALA A 49 3.03 0.81 -18.28
C ALA A 49 2.59 1.50 -19.58
N HIS A 50 1.33 1.37 -19.95
CA HIS A 50 0.78 1.93 -21.18
C HIS A 50 -0.44 2.80 -20.89
N ILE A 51 -0.55 3.95 -21.55
CA ILE A 51 -1.75 4.78 -21.54
C ILE A 51 -2.48 4.53 -22.85
N GLU A 52 -3.46 3.64 -22.82
CA GLU A 52 -4.13 3.11 -24.01
C GLU A 52 -4.80 4.20 -24.84
N ASP A 53 -5.53 5.09 -24.17
CA ASP A 53 -6.26 6.18 -24.83
C ASP A 53 -5.39 7.13 -25.65
N PHE A 54 -4.08 7.13 -25.39
CA PHE A 54 -3.10 7.99 -26.04
C PHE A 54 -2.03 7.22 -26.81
N GLY A 55 -2.02 5.89 -26.74
CA GLY A 55 -0.98 5.05 -27.35
C GLY A 55 0.43 5.32 -26.78
N LEU A 56 0.52 5.79 -25.53
CA LEU A 56 1.78 6.19 -24.92
C LEU A 56 2.32 5.08 -24.02
N THR A 57 3.63 4.88 -24.07
CA THR A 57 4.36 4.02 -23.14
C THR A 57 5.04 4.88 -22.09
N VAL A 58 4.77 4.58 -20.81
CA VAL A 58 5.39 5.22 -19.64
C VAL A 58 6.48 4.28 -19.12
N ARG A 59 7.74 4.65 -19.30
CA ARG A 59 8.91 3.87 -18.86
C ARG A 59 9.43 4.37 -17.52
N ALA A 60 10.30 3.57 -16.88
CA ALA A 60 10.97 3.99 -15.66
C ALA A 60 11.67 5.36 -15.83
N GLY A 61 11.34 6.29 -14.95
CA GLY A 61 11.78 7.70 -15.01
C GLY A 61 10.82 8.65 -15.70
N ASP A 62 9.80 8.15 -16.42
CA ASP A 62 8.85 8.99 -17.14
C ASP A 62 7.69 9.46 -16.24
N ARG A 63 7.23 10.66 -16.50
CA ARG A 63 5.94 11.19 -16.04
C ARG A 63 5.15 11.74 -17.21
N VAL A 64 3.90 11.35 -17.32
CA VAL A 64 2.97 11.81 -18.37
C VAL A 64 1.82 12.55 -17.71
N PHE A 65 1.58 13.78 -18.10
CA PHE A 65 0.44 14.58 -17.68
C PHE A 65 -0.65 14.51 -18.75
N LEU A 66 -1.83 14.06 -18.38
CA LEU A 66 -3.02 14.08 -19.24
C LEU A 66 -3.87 15.29 -18.87
N LEU A 67 -3.99 16.21 -19.79
CA LEU A 67 -4.78 17.42 -19.62
C LEU A 67 -6.25 17.12 -19.94
N GLY A 68 -7.15 17.52 -19.08
CA GLY A 68 -8.59 17.46 -19.34
C GLY A 68 -8.98 18.46 -20.42
N GLY A 69 -10.01 18.12 -21.20
CA GLY A 69 -10.54 18.98 -22.25
C GLY A 69 -10.82 18.22 -23.54
N ALA A 70 -11.38 18.91 -24.53
CA ALA A 70 -11.78 18.30 -25.82
C ALA A 70 -10.61 17.79 -26.66
N ASP A 71 -9.42 18.39 -26.49
CA ASP A 71 -8.27 18.15 -27.37
C ASP A 71 -7.37 16.98 -26.93
N ARG A 72 -7.68 16.31 -25.81
CA ARG A 72 -6.89 15.17 -25.29
C ARG A 72 -5.37 15.40 -25.37
N ASN A 73 -4.91 16.51 -24.83
CA ASN A 73 -3.49 16.86 -24.84
C ASN A 73 -2.72 16.15 -23.70
N HIS A 74 -1.45 15.88 -23.95
CA HIS A 74 -0.54 15.34 -22.94
C HIS A 74 0.80 16.08 -22.95
N LEU A 75 1.47 16.06 -21.80
CA LEU A 75 2.83 16.59 -21.63
C LEU A 75 3.71 15.48 -21.06
N LEU A 76 4.94 15.41 -21.56
CA LEU A 76 5.96 14.49 -21.05
C LEU A 76 6.86 15.22 -20.06
N GLY A 77 7.19 14.55 -18.96
CA GLY A 77 8.09 15.01 -17.93
C GLY A 77 8.85 13.87 -17.30
N GLN A 78 9.61 14.17 -16.27
CA GLN A 78 10.34 13.17 -15.49
C GLN A 78 9.61 12.86 -14.20
N ALA A 79 9.69 11.60 -13.76
CA ALA A 79 9.14 11.14 -12.49
C ALA A 79 9.99 11.67 -11.32
N GLU A 80 9.66 12.85 -10.84
CA GLU A 80 10.34 13.47 -9.69
C GLU A 80 9.93 12.80 -8.39
N ARG A 81 10.86 12.80 -7.42
CA ARG A 81 10.63 12.33 -6.07
C ARG A 81 10.30 13.50 -5.15
N ASP A 82 9.02 13.73 -4.96
CA ASP A 82 8.51 14.67 -3.97
C ASP A 82 8.53 14.08 -2.54
N THR A 83 8.06 14.84 -1.57
CA THR A 83 7.99 14.43 -0.15
C THR A 83 7.18 13.14 0.03
N PHE A 84 6.08 12.97 -0.73
CA PHE A 84 5.26 11.75 -0.67
C PHE A 84 6.03 10.53 -1.22
N SER A 85 6.72 10.67 -2.33
CA SER A 85 7.56 9.61 -2.91
C SER A 85 8.73 9.22 -2.01
N GLN A 86 9.32 10.21 -1.30
CA GLN A 86 10.39 9.95 -0.34
C GLN A 86 9.86 9.19 0.88
N TRP A 87 8.71 9.58 1.40
CA TRP A 87 8.05 8.90 2.50
C TRP A 87 7.68 7.44 2.12
N GLU A 88 7.11 7.24 0.95
CA GLU A 88 6.73 5.93 0.45
C GLU A 88 7.97 5.02 0.27
N LEU A 89 9.06 5.56 -0.29
CA LEU A 89 10.31 4.82 -0.45
C LEU A 89 10.92 4.42 0.90
N ALA A 90 10.84 5.29 1.90
CA ALA A 90 11.30 4.97 3.25
C ALA A 90 10.49 3.82 3.86
N ARG A 91 9.18 3.79 3.66
CA ARG A 91 8.33 2.66 4.08
C ARG A 91 8.67 1.37 3.34
N GLU A 92 8.92 1.44 2.04
CA GLU A 92 9.36 0.28 1.27
C GLU A 92 10.67 -0.32 1.80
N GLN A 93 11.64 0.53 2.16
CA GLN A 93 12.89 0.06 2.76
C GLN A 93 12.68 -0.66 4.10
N LEU A 94 11.67 -0.25 4.87
CA LEU A 94 11.26 -0.94 6.09
C LEU A 94 10.63 -2.29 5.77
N ALA A 95 9.75 -2.35 4.79
CA ALA A 95 9.10 -3.59 4.37
C ALA A 95 10.12 -4.65 3.88
N VAL A 96 11.17 -4.22 3.19
CA VAL A 96 12.25 -5.13 2.74
C VAL A 96 13.10 -5.66 3.89
N ARG A 97 13.23 -4.90 4.98
CA ARG A 97 14.01 -5.29 6.17
C ARG A 97 13.22 -6.11 7.18
N GLY A 98 11.90 -6.06 7.09
CA GLY A 98 11.00 -6.71 8.04
C GLY A 98 11.12 -8.24 8.02
N GLU A 99 11.01 -8.89 9.19
CA GLU A 99 10.90 -10.35 9.26
C GLU A 99 9.60 -10.82 8.61
N THR A 100 9.71 -11.34 7.40
CA THR A 100 8.57 -11.93 6.68
C THR A 100 8.42 -13.44 6.94
N ARG A 101 9.12 -13.98 7.94
CA ARG A 101 9.11 -15.42 8.24
C ARG A 101 7.72 -15.97 8.51
N TYR A 102 6.86 -15.18 9.15
CA TYR A 102 5.53 -15.60 9.59
C TYR A 102 4.38 -14.94 8.84
N ILE A 103 4.68 -13.99 7.95
CA ILE A 103 3.69 -13.19 7.23
C ILE A 103 4.05 -13.05 5.75
N SER A 104 3.06 -12.84 4.91
CA SER A 104 3.31 -12.56 3.49
C SER A 104 3.95 -11.18 3.33
N PRO A 105 4.99 -11.03 2.51
CA PRO A 105 5.55 -9.73 2.15
C PRO A 105 4.56 -8.86 1.34
N GLU A 106 3.48 -9.44 0.84
CA GLU A 106 2.40 -8.71 0.15
C GLU A 106 1.38 -8.11 1.12
N MET A 107 1.46 -8.45 2.41
CA MET A 107 0.55 -7.92 3.43
C MET A 107 0.86 -6.45 3.70
N THR A 108 -0.10 -5.58 3.43
CA THR A 108 0.04 -4.14 3.70
C THR A 108 0.16 -3.87 5.19
N GLY A 109 1.12 -3.03 5.59
CA GLY A 109 1.32 -2.61 6.98
C GLY A 109 2.14 -3.58 7.83
N HIS A 110 2.67 -4.66 7.24
CA HIS A 110 3.50 -5.62 7.98
C HIS A 110 4.82 -4.98 8.48
N GLU A 111 5.30 -3.98 7.78
CA GLU A 111 6.55 -3.28 8.06
C GLU A 111 6.58 -2.55 9.41
N ASP A 112 5.41 -2.29 10.00
CA ASP A 112 5.29 -1.64 11.29
C ASP A 112 5.36 -2.63 12.48
N LEU A 113 5.17 -3.93 12.23
CA LEU A 113 5.06 -4.94 13.28
C LEU A 113 6.35 -5.11 14.09
N GLU A 114 7.51 -5.14 13.43
CA GLU A 114 8.81 -5.31 14.10
C GLU A 114 9.14 -4.19 15.09
N ARG A 115 8.69 -2.98 14.80
CA ARG A 115 8.97 -1.82 15.65
C ARG A 115 8.07 -1.75 16.87
N HIS A 116 6.92 -2.39 16.80
CA HIS A 116 5.84 -2.21 17.77
C HIS A 116 5.44 -3.49 18.49
N GLY A 117 6.14 -4.59 18.23
CA GLY A 117 5.86 -5.86 18.87
C GLY A 117 6.94 -6.91 18.62
N SER A 118 6.67 -8.12 19.04
CA SER A 118 7.56 -9.26 18.84
C SER A 118 6.79 -10.53 18.53
N TRP A 119 7.38 -11.35 17.67
CA TRP A 119 6.89 -12.68 17.39
C TRP A 119 7.34 -13.65 18.47
N GLN A 120 6.43 -14.48 18.94
CA GLN A 120 6.71 -15.53 19.93
C GLN A 120 6.03 -16.83 19.49
N GLU A 121 6.72 -17.93 19.69
CA GLU A 121 6.14 -19.25 19.45
C GLU A 121 5.21 -19.60 20.63
N THR A 122 3.98 -19.99 20.33
CA THR A 122 2.99 -20.39 21.32
C THR A 122 2.59 -21.84 21.10
N SER A 123 2.29 -22.55 22.19
CA SER A 123 1.93 -23.97 22.12
C SER A 123 0.57 -24.23 21.47
N GLU A 124 -0.34 -23.25 21.52
CA GLU A 124 -1.73 -23.40 21.05
C GLU A 124 -1.92 -22.88 19.62
N TYR A 125 -1.27 -21.76 19.27
CA TYR A 125 -1.50 -21.05 18.01
C TYR A 125 -0.26 -21.02 17.10
N GLY A 126 0.88 -21.59 17.53
CA GLY A 126 2.15 -21.43 16.82
C GLY A 126 2.67 -20.00 16.93
N PRO A 127 3.26 -19.42 15.85
CA PRO A 127 3.78 -18.06 15.88
C PRO A 127 2.67 -17.04 16.09
N ALA A 128 2.81 -16.20 17.09
CA ALA A 128 1.90 -15.10 17.39
C ALA A 128 2.67 -13.80 17.64
N TRP A 129 2.13 -12.68 17.18
CA TRP A 129 2.72 -11.38 17.35
C TRP A 129 2.09 -10.66 18.55
N PHE A 130 2.94 -10.20 19.46
CA PHE A 130 2.54 -9.49 20.69
C PHE A 130 2.90 -8.02 20.56
N PRO A 131 1.90 -7.10 20.61
CA PRO A 131 2.17 -5.66 20.61
C PRO A 131 2.89 -5.24 21.89
N GLN A 132 3.84 -4.32 21.78
CA GLN A 132 4.58 -3.77 22.91
C GLN A 132 4.04 -2.42 23.34
N GLY A 133 4.27 -2.07 24.63
CA GLY A 133 3.86 -0.78 25.18
C GLY A 133 2.35 -0.59 25.38
N MET A 134 1.58 -1.67 25.35
CA MET A 134 0.14 -1.59 25.57
C MET A 134 -0.19 -1.38 27.05
N PRO A 135 -1.16 -0.50 27.38
CA PRO A 135 -1.59 -0.30 28.76
C PRO A 135 -2.25 -1.56 29.32
N LEU A 136 -2.25 -1.69 30.64
CA LEU A 136 -2.92 -2.79 31.31
C LEU A 136 -4.41 -2.84 30.94
N GLY A 137 -4.89 -4.04 30.58
CA GLY A 137 -6.28 -4.24 30.14
C GLY A 137 -6.57 -3.76 28.74
N TRP A 138 -5.55 -3.45 27.94
CA TRP A 138 -5.73 -3.19 26.53
C TRP A 138 -6.35 -4.41 25.81
N ALA A 139 -7.21 -4.12 24.86
CA ALA A 139 -7.78 -5.14 23.97
C ALA A 139 -7.95 -4.56 22.54
N PRO A 140 -7.91 -5.40 21.51
CA PRO A 140 -8.13 -4.95 20.14
C PRO A 140 -9.53 -4.37 19.95
N TYR A 141 -9.69 -3.52 18.93
CA TYR A 141 -10.95 -2.86 18.54
C TYR A 141 -11.54 -1.93 19.61
N ARG A 142 -10.73 -1.38 20.53
CA ARG A 142 -11.20 -0.43 21.56
C ARG A 142 -10.75 1.00 21.31
N GLN A 143 -9.66 1.21 20.58
CA GLN A 143 -9.07 2.52 20.36
C GLN A 143 -8.99 2.81 18.86
N GLY A 144 -10.09 3.17 18.30
CA GLY A 144 -10.21 3.45 16.88
C GLY A 144 -11.61 3.88 16.50
N ARG A 145 -11.92 3.81 15.23
CA ARG A 145 -13.25 4.15 14.70
C ARG A 145 -13.59 3.30 13.47
N TRP A 146 -14.86 3.09 13.26
CA TRP A 146 -15.36 2.58 11.99
C TRP A 146 -15.50 3.71 10.99
N ALA A 147 -15.04 3.49 9.76
CA ALA A 147 -15.23 4.39 8.64
C ALA A 147 -15.69 3.61 7.40
N TRP A 148 -16.53 4.25 6.61
CA TRP A 148 -16.90 3.69 5.31
C TRP A 148 -15.78 3.97 4.31
N VAL A 149 -15.19 2.91 3.75
CA VAL A 149 -14.12 2.98 2.75
C VAL A 149 -14.56 2.25 1.49
N SER A 150 -14.89 2.99 0.43
CA SER A 150 -15.26 2.38 -0.86
C SER A 150 -14.04 1.75 -1.54
N PRO A 151 -14.16 0.56 -2.15
CA PRO A 151 -15.36 -0.29 -2.27
C PRO A 151 -15.53 -1.29 -1.11
N TRP A 152 -14.64 -1.31 -0.12
CA TRP A 152 -14.59 -2.35 0.94
C TRP A 152 -15.70 -2.23 2.01
N GLY A 153 -16.36 -1.08 2.12
CA GLY A 153 -17.42 -0.88 3.11
C GLY A 153 -16.91 -0.41 4.46
N TRP A 154 -17.59 -0.83 5.55
CA TRP A 154 -17.19 -0.47 6.91
C TRP A 154 -15.87 -1.11 7.29
N THR A 155 -14.88 -0.26 7.55
CA THR A 155 -13.51 -0.64 7.83
C THR A 155 -13.08 -0.06 9.18
N TRP A 156 -12.45 -0.86 10.02
CA TRP A 156 -11.87 -0.39 11.28
C TRP A 156 -10.58 0.39 11.02
N ILE A 157 -10.49 1.57 11.60
CA ILE A 157 -9.28 2.39 11.61
C ILE A 157 -8.81 2.50 13.05
N ASP A 158 -7.76 1.78 13.38
CA ASP A 158 -7.15 1.81 14.70
C ASP A 158 -6.27 3.05 14.88
N HIS A 159 -6.10 3.53 16.12
CA HIS A 159 -5.22 4.66 16.43
C HIS A 159 -3.75 4.25 16.55
N ALA A 160 -3.47 2.95 16.73
CA ALA A 160 -2.10 2.46 16.82
C ALA A 160 -1.38 2.59 15.47
N PRO A 161 -0.12 3.04 15.44
CA PRO A 161 0.64 3.23 14.18
C PRO A 161 0.91 1.91 13.43
N TRP A 162 0.83 0.78 14.11
CA TRP A 162 0.96 -0.59 13.57
C TRP A 162 -0.39 -1.25 13.24
N GLY A 163 -1.48 -0.53 13.46
CA GLY A 163 -2.83 -1.13 13.45
C GLY A 163 -3.32 -1.61 12.10
N PHE A 164 -2.69 -1.25 10.98
CA PHE A 164 -3.24 -1.68 9.69
C PHE A 164 -3.24 -3.21 9.56
N ALA A 165 -2.09 -3.87 9.60
CA ALA A 165 -2.02 -5.32 9.37
C ALA A 165 -2.84 -6.13 10.39
N PRO A 166 -2.69 -5.97 11.72
CA PRO A 166 -3.39 -6.81 12.68
C PRO A 166 -4.90 -6.60 12.77
N PHE A 167 -5.42 -5.48 12.21
CA PHE A 167 -6.86 -5.21 12.19
C PHE A 167 -7.53 -5.52 10.86
N HIS A 168 -6.75 -5.82 9.80
CA HIS A 168 -7.29 -6.15 8.47
C HIS A 168 -6.98 -7.58 8.04
N TYR A 169 -5.99 -8.22 8.67
CA TYR A 169 -5.60 -9.60 8.39
C TYR A 169 -5.55 -10.44 9.67
N GLY A 170 -5.60 -11.74 9.51
CA GLY A 170 -5.41 -12.69 10.62
C GLY A 170 -6.50 -12.61 11.69
N ARG A 171 -6.12 -12.94 12.92
CA ARG A 171 -7.03 -13.00 14.07
C ARG A 171 -6.32 -12.64 15.36
N TRP A 172 -7.07 -12.11 16.33
CA TRP A 172 -6.61 -11.86 17.67
C TRP A 172 -7.00 -13.01 18.60
N ALA A 173 -6.10 -13.38 19.50
CA ALA A 173 -6.32 -14.33 20.57
C ALA A 173 -5.81 -13.77 21.89
N LEU A 174 -6.50 -14.11 23.01
CA LEU A 174 -6.02 -13.79 24.33
C LEU A 174 -5.17 -14.98 24.83
N ILE A 175 -3.87 -14.76 24.95
CA ILE A 175 -2.91 -15.78 25.38
C ILE A 175 -2.39 -15.40 26.74
N GLY A 176 -2.79 -16.15 27.76
CA GLY A 176 -2.61 -15.71 29.15
C GLY A 176 -3.37 -14.42 29.43
N ASN A 177 -2.64 -13.34 29.75
CA ASN A 177 -3.23 -12.02 30.02
C ASN A 177 -2.96 -11.00 28.90
N ASN A 178 -2.37 -11.43 27.78
CA ASN A 178 -1.98 -10.56 26.69
C ASN A 178 -2.73 -10.91 25.40
N TRP A 179 -3.18 -9.89 24.70
CA TRP A 179 -3.68 -10.07 23.36
C TRP A 179 -2.52 -10.24 22.38
N ALA A 180 -2.63 -11.25 21.54
CA ALA A 180 -1.68 -11.54 20.46
C ALA A 180 -2.43 -11.73 19.12
N TRP A 181 -1.78 -11.41 18.08
CA TRP A 181 -2.27 -11.53 16.71
C TRP A 181 -1.62 -12.71 16.00
#